data_3643a23781246ca8f290eb3cff29eb1a
#
_entry.id   3643a23781246ca8f290eb3cff29eb1a
#
_cell.length_a   1.000
_cell.length_b   1.000
_cell.length_c   1.000
_cell.angle_alpha   90.00
_cell.angle_beta   90.00
_cell.angle_gamma   90.00
#
_symmetry.space_group_name_H-M   'P 1'
#
loop_
_entity.id
_entity.type
_entity.pdbx_description
1 polymer ?
#
loop_
_entity_poly.entity_id
_entity_poly.type
_entity_poly.pdbx_seq_one_letter_code
_entity_poly.pdbx_strand_id
1 'polypeptide(L)'
;MIAVATVRCARGISLTESEVGRSDLLRNWQKQFDRGWILKQVWISDGVKSTDGVVRMLFAAITLSDREGFDHQRIVFLRGGTTDVLTILVTPDGREHVAYVEEKRVAIGRTFLTNAAGMIDGNELPVMAAIRERGEEVGGDSITWSTPISLNRKILGDDIPMYVSPGGTDETVFFYVTKANVTWAQMRALDGSIGGLKEEDELTTVRITPIKHAISALRASGVADMKAIASLTWYQLPE
;
A
#
# COMPACT_ATOMS: atom_id res chain seq x y z
N MET A 1 -0.86 19.74 19.51
CA MET A 1 0.30 19.83 18.61
C MET A 1 1.50 19.33 19.39
N ILE A 2 2.10 18.22 18.95
CA ILE A 2 3.36 17.75 19.53
C ILE A 2 4.44 18.69 19.00
N ALA A 3 5.19 19.32 19.89
CA ALA A 3 6.31 20.18 19.50
C ALA A 3 7.29 19.32 18.69
N VAL A 4 7.52 19.68 17.45
CA VAL A 4 8.50 18.98 16.63
C VAL A 4 9.87 19.27 17.20
N ALA A 5 10.47 18.27 17.74
CA ALA A 5 11.89 18.25 18.07
C ALA A 5 12.72 18.47 16.79
N THR A 6 13.98 18.75 16.97
CA THR A 6 14.92 19.07 15.91
C THR A 6 14.94 17.99 14.81
N VAL A 7 14.52 18.34 13.61
CA VAL A 7 14.74 17.52 12.40
C VAL A 7 16.15 17.80 11.90
N ARG A 8 16.94 16.78 11.65
CA ARG A 8 18.26 16.83 11.05
C ARG A 8 18.37 15.86 9.89
N CYS A 9 19.10 16.23 8.86
CA CYS A 9 19.39 15.39 7.72
C CYS A 9 20.87 15.01 7.65
N ALA A 10 21.18 13.80 7.24
CA ALA A 10 22.55 13.37 6.95
C ALA A 10 23.14 14.20 5.80
N ARG A 11 24.46 14.35 5.79
CA ARG A 11 25.15 15.03 4.69
C ARG A 11 25.07 14.21 3.41
N GLY A 12 24.84 14.86 2.28
CA GLY A 12 24.88 14.23 0.95
C GLY A 12 23.58 13.57 0.50
N ILE A 13 22.51 13.59 1.31
CA ILE A 13 21.18 13.13 0.84
C ILE A 13 20.49 14.22 0.00
N SER A 14 19.52 13.83 -0.82
CA SER A 14 18.78 14.72 -1.71
C SER A 14 17.72 15.56 -1.02
N LEU A 15 17.53 15.40 0.32
CA LEU A 15 16.52 16.06 1.12
C LEU A 15 17.12 17.09 2.05
N THR A 16 16.41 18.20 2.25
CA THR A 16 16.74 19.23 3.25
C THR A 16 15.86 19.11 4.50
N GLU A 17 16.35 19.59 5.65
CA GLU A 17 15.60 19.64 6.90
C GLU A 17 14.27 20.38 6.74
N SER A 18 14.24 21.42 5.90
CA SER A 18 13.04 22.20 5.62
C SER A 18 12.01 21.43 4.79
N GLU A 19 12.42 20.67 3.78
CA GLU A 19 11.54 19.82 2.98
C GLU A 19 10.91 18.74 3.84
N VAL A 20 11.73 18.03 4.64
CA VAL A 20 11.25 16.97 5.53
C VAL A 20 10.30 17.53 6.59
N GLY A 21 10.66 18.62 7.25
CA GLY A 21 9.84 19.23 8.33
C GLY A 21 8.49 19.75 7.84
N ARG A 22 8.37 20.05 6.54
CA ARG A 22 7.11 20.49 5.91
C ARG A 22 6.38 19.38 5.17
N SER A 23 6.95 18.18 5.09
CA SER A 23 6.33 17.07 4.36
C SER A 23 5.05 16.60 5.05
N ASP A 24 4.05 16.23 4.24
CA ASP A 24 2.83 15.62 4.75
C ASP A 24 3.12 14.26 5.39
N LEU A 25 4.09 13.52 4.86
CA LEU A 25 4.53 12.26 5.41
C LEU A 25 4.92 12.39 6.90
N LEU A 26 5.85 13.28 7.23
CA LEU A 26 6.29 13.47 8.63
C LEU A 26 5.14 14.00 9.50
N ARG A 27 4.36 14.96 8.98
CA ARG A 27 3.24 15.55 9.73
C ARG A 27 2.13 14.53 10.01
N ASN A 28 1.80 13.67 9.04
CA ASN A 28 0.76 12.64 9.21
C ASN A 28 1.23 11.55 10.16
N TRP A 29 2.50 11.14 10.07
CA TRP A 29 3.08 10.22 11.04
C TRP A 29 3.01 10.76 12.47
N GLN A 30 3.37 12.03 12.72
CA GLN A 30 3.28 12.64 14.03
C GLN A 30 1.85 12.72 14.59
N LYS A 31 0.84 12.86 13.75
CA LYS A 31 -0.58 12.86 14.18
C LYS A 31 -1.06 11.52 14.74
N GLN A 32 -0.35 10.43 14.43
CA GLN A 32 -0.70 9.08 14.90
C GLN A 32 -0.31 8.86 16.38
N PHE A 33 0.51 9.72 16.94
CA PHE A 33 0.99 9.54 18.31
C PHE A 33 -0.11 9.82 19.34
N ASP A 34 -0.25 8.90 20.28
CA ASP A 34 -1.09 9.10 21.45
C ASP A 34 -0.63 10.31 22.29
N ARG A 35 -1.56 10.84 23.09
CA ARG A 35 -1.22 11.90 24.05
C ARG A 35 -0.17 11.41 25.05
N GLY A 36 0.86 12.22 25.26
CA GLY A 36 1.94 11.95 26.22
C GLY A 36 3.22 11.41 25.60
N TRP A 37 3.21 11.04 24.29
CA TRP A 37 4.45 10.83 23.57
C TRP A 37 5.06 12.17 23.12
N ILE A 38 6.36 12.33 23.30
CA ILE A 38 7.11 13.53 22.93
C ILE A 38 8.22 13.15 21.95
N LEU A 39 8.12 13.62 20.72
CA LEU A 39 9.17 13.45 19.72
C LEU A 39 10.30 14.45 20.01
N LYS A 40 11.45 13.96 20.48
CA LYS A 40 12.61 14.78 20.82
C LYS A 40 13.52 15.05 19.63
N GLN A 41 13.77 14.03 18.80
CA GLN A 41 14.71 14.13 17.69
C GLN A 41 14.29 13.24 16.53
N VAL A 42 14.49 13.74 15.32
CA VAL A 42 14.39 12.99 14.06
C VAL A 42 15.68 13.21 13.28
N TRP A 43 16.42 12.17 13.06
CA TRP A 43 17.62 12.15 12.21
C TRP A 43 17.32 11.36 10.95
N ILE A 44 17.24 12.05 9.81
CA ILE A 44 17.00 11.45 8.51
C ILE A 44 18.33 10.96 7.94
N SER A 45 18.45 9.64 7.76
CA SER A 45 19.63 9.02 7.14
C SER A 45 19.54 8.99 5.64
N ASP A 46 18.32 8.83 5.09
CA ASP A 46 18.05 8.83 3.66
C ASP A 46 16.55 9.06 3.40
N GLY A 47 16.18 9.28 2.13
CA GLY A 47 14.78 9.42 1.75
C GLY A 47 14.61 9.60 0.25
N VAL A 48 13.37 9.42 -0.19
CA VAL A 48 12.96 9.52 -1.59
C VAL A 48 11.93 10.62 -1.74
N LYS A 49 12.08 11.43 -2.77
CA LYS A 49 11.03 12.34 -3.26
C LYS A 49 10.72 12.05 -4.72
N SER A 50 9.46 12.22 -5.06
CA SER A 50 8.99 12.13 -6.44
C SER A 50 9.52 13.27 -7.31
N THR A 51 9.33 13.18 -8.61
CA THR A 51 9.78 14.18 -9.59
C THR A 51 9.16 15.57 -9.36
N ASP A 52 7.96 15.64 -8.79
CA ASP A 52 7.26 16.87 -8.37
C ASP A 52 7.75 17.43 -7.01
N GLY A 53 8.74 16.75 -6.37
CA GLY A 53 9.37 17.19 -5.12
C GLY A 53 8.65 16.76 -3.83
N VAL A 54 7.62 15.91 -3.92
CA VAL A 54 6.92 15.39 -2.73
C VAL A 54 7.78 14.31 -2.04
N VAL A 55 7.97 14.44 -0.73
CA VAL A 55 8.70 13.44 0.07
C VAL A 55 7.82 12.19 0.22
N ARG A 56 8.26 11.09 -0.36
CA ARG A 56 7.51 9.82 -0.41
C ARG A 56 7.94 8.83 0.68
N MET A 57 9.22 8.77 0.99
CA MET A 57 9.79 7.81 1.94
C MET A 57 10.93 8.45 2.73
N LEU A 58 11.07 8.05 4.00
CA LEU A 58 12.15 8.49 4.88
C LEU A 58 12.70 7.32 5.69
N PHE A 59 14.01 7.26 5.79
CA PHE A 59 14.71 6.42 6.76
C PHE A 59 15.22 7.30 7.89
N ALA A 60 14.75 7.05 9.11
CA ALA A 60 15.01 7.93 10.24
C ALA A 60 15.46 7.17 11.49
N ALA A 61 16.42 7.75 12.21
CA ALA A 61 16.66 7.44 13.62
C ALA A 61 15.89 8.47 14.47
N ILE A 62 15.04 7.99 15.37
CA ILE A 62 14.16 8.82 16.18
C ILE A 62 14.45 8.65 17.67
N THR A 63 14.20 9.69 18.44
CA THR A 63 14.14 9.64 19.90
C THR A 63 12.77 10.16 20.35
N LEU A 64 12.02 9.28 21.04
CA LEU A 64 10.71 9.55 21.62
C LEU A 64 10.78 9.38 23.13
N SER A 65 10.14 10.26 23.90
CA SER A 65 9.82 9.99 25.31
C SER A 65 8.38 9.52 25.43
N ASP A 66 8.16 8.53 26.27
CA ASP A 66 6.82 8.09 26.67
C ASP A 66 6.23 8.98 27.78
N ARG A 67 5.05 8.59 28.28
CA ARG A 67 4.31 9.32 29.33
C ARG A 67 5.04 9.30 30.68
N GLU A 68 5.82 8.27 30.92
CA GLU A 68 6.61 8.06 32.13
C GLU A 68 7.96 8.78 32.07
N GLY A 69 8.31 9.36 30.91
CA GLY A 69 9.54 10.14 30.69
C GLY A 69 10.74 9.29 30.24
N PHE A 70 10.54 8.03 29.91
CA PHE A 70 11.59 7.17 29.35
C PHE A 70 11.83 7.46 27.88
N ASP A 71 13.09 7.53 27.49
CA ASP A 71 13.50 7.76 26.11
C ASP A 71 13.63 6.43 25.34
N HIS A 72 12.99 6.40 24.20
CA HIS A 72 13.04 5.28 23.25
C HIS A 72 13.76 5.72 21.98
N GLN A 73 14.80 4.98 21.57
CA GLN A 73 15.49 5.19 20.32
C GLN A 73 15.15 4.07 19.35
N ARG A 74 14.78 4.42 18.14
CA ARG A 74 14.42 3.46 17.08
C ARG A 74 14.90 3.96 15.72
N ILE A 75 15.19 2.99 14.84
CA ILE A 75 15.29 3.25 13.41
C ILE A 75 13.93 2.89 12.82
N VAL A 76 13.37 3.80 12.03
CA VAL A 76 12.06 3.65 11.41
C VAL A 76 12.13 3.95 9.91
N PHE A 77 11.32 3.23 9.15
CA PHE A 77 11.03 3.51 7.76
C PHE A 77 9.64 4.13 7.67
N LEU A 78 9.57 5.39 7.26
CA LEU A 78 8.32 6.11 7.10
C LEU A 78 7.93 6.14 5.61
N ARG A 79 6.73 5.68 5.31
CA ARG A 79 6.15 5.71 3.96
C ARG A 79 4.66 6.01 3.93
N GLY A 80 4.00 6.05 5.10
CA GLY A 80 2.59 6.38 5.22
C GLY A 80 1.63 5.25 4.82
N GLY A 81 0.39 5.63 4.51
CA GLY A 81 -0.69 4.70 4.18
C GLY A 81 -0.60 4.17 2.77
N THR A 82 -1.07 2.94 2.60
CA THR A 82 -1.19 2.25 1.31
C THR A 82 -2.59 1.67 1.15
N THR A 83 -2.96 1.32 -0.06
CA THR A 83 -4.18 0.57 -0.38
C THR A 83 -3.81 -0.75 -1.05
N ASP A 84 -4.60 -1.80 -0.81
CA ASP A 84 -4.53 -3.10 -1.46
C ASP A 84 -5.91 -3.44 -2.02
N VAL A 85 -6.00 -3.84 -3.29
CA VAL A 85 -7.27 -3.98 -4.00
C VAL A 85 -7.43 -5.38 -4.59
N LEU A 86 -8.16 -6.23 -3.88
CA LEU A 86 -8.59 -7.52 -4.44
C LEU A 86 -9.56 -7.29 -5.60
N THR A 87 -9.14 -7.66 -6.80
CA THR A 87 -9.89 -7.41 -8.04
C THR A 87 -10.56 -8.70 -8.51
N ILE A 88 -11.90 -8.73 -8.49
CA ILE A 88 -12.71 -9.92 -8.82
C ILE A 88 -13.42 -9.72 -10.16
N LEU A 89 -13.25 -10.67 -11.06
CA LEU A 89 -13.94 -10.77 -12.34
C LEU A 89 -15.00 -11.87 -12.27
N VAL A 90 -16.23 -11.54 -12.63
CA VAL A 90 -17.34 -12.51 -12.72
C VAL A 90 -17.61 -12.80 -14.17
N THR A 91 -17.40 -14.04 -14.59
CA THR A 91 -17.61 -14.49 -15.96
C THR A 91 -19.09 -14.78 -16.27
N PRO A 92 -19.52 -14.89 -17.55
CA PRO A 92 -20.92 -15.09 -17.91
C PRO A 92 -21.57 -16.36 -17.34
N ASP A 93 -20.77 -17.34 -16.94
CA ASP A 93 -21.22 -18.56 -16.25
C ASP A 93 -21.26 -18.40 -14.71
N GLY A 94 -21.08 -17.17 -14.20
CA GLY A 94 -21.16 -16.86 -12.78
C GLY A 94 -19.90 -17.24 -11.96
N ARG A 95 -18.83 -17.70 -12.59
CA ARG A 95 -17.61 -18.04 -11.88
C ARG A 95 -16.76 -16.81 -11.58
N GLU A 96 -16.18 -16.78 -10.39
CA GLU A 96 -15.27 -15.71 -9.96
C GLU A 96 -13.81 -16.06 -10.26
N HIS A 97 -13.08 -15.04 -10.69
CA HIS A 97 -11.65 -15.08 -10.97
C HIS A 97 -11.00 -13.88 -10.26
N VAL A 98 -9.78 -14.05 -9.79
CA VAL A 98 -8.97 -12.96 -9.26
C VAL A 98 -8.06 -12.45 -10.37
N ALA A 99 -8.04 -11.15 -10.60
CA ALA A 99 -7.02 -10.49 -11.41
C ALA A 99 -5.90 -10.03 -10.48
N TYR A 100 -4.83 -10.80 -10.41
CA TYR A 100 -3.59 -10.42 -9.76
C TYR A 100 -2.70 -9.62 -10.70
N VAL A 101 -1.71 -8.96 -10.14
CA VAL A 101 -0.58 -8.38 -10.87
C VAL A 101 0.69 -9.15 -10.54
N GLU A 102 1.46 -9.45 -11.57
CA GLU A 102 2.80 -10.03 -11.45
C GLU A 102 3.81 -8.89 -11.48
N GLU A 103 4.58 -8.74 -10.42
CA GLU A 103 5.45 -7.60 -10.18
C GLU A 103 6.84 -8.03 -9.72
N LYS A 104 7.87 -7.25 -10.10
CA LYS A 104 9.25 -7.41 -9.64
C LYS A 104 9.46 -6.65 -8.33
N ARG A 105 9.69 -7.34 -7.24
CA ARG A 105 10.00 -6.73 -5.94
C ARG A 105 11.51 -6.75 -5.67
N VAL A 106 12.15 -5.61 -5.90
CA VAL A 106 13.60 -5.43 -5.77
C VAL A 106 14.09 -5.78 -4.37
N ALA A 107 13.35 -5.39 -3.33
CA ALA A 107 13.71 -5.64 -1.93
C ALA A 107 13.91 -7.13 -1.59
N ILE A 108 13.24 -8.02 -2.31
CA ILE A 108 13.38 -9.48 -2.13
C ILE A 108 14.02 -10.17 -3.33
N GLY A 109 14.38 -9.41 -4.40
CA GLY A 109 14.99 -9.92 -5.62
C GLY A 109 14.13 -10.94 -6.37
N ARG A 110 12.81 -10.82 -6.32
CA ARG A 110 11.86 -11.79 -6.89
C ARG A 110 10.71 -11.13 -7.62
N THR A 111 10.16 -11.86 -8.56
CA THR A 111 8.84 -11.59 -9.16
C THR A 111 7.80 -12.47 -8.48
N PHE A 112 6.65 -11.92 -8.13
CA PHE A 112 5.56 -12.68 -7.51
C PHE A 112 4.21 -12.05 -7.82
N LEU A 113 3.14 -12.82 -7.54
CA LEU A 113 1.77 -12.35 -7.68
C LEU A 113 1.35 -11.59 -6.42
N THR A 114 0.69 -10.46 -6.63
CA THR A 114 0.09 -9.63 -5.58
C THR A 114 -1.25 -9.04 -6.09
N ASN A 115 -2.00 -8.36 -5.24
CA ASN A 115 -3.08 -7.49 -5.67
C ASN A 115 -2.52 -6.18 -6.22
N ALA A 116 -3.34 -5.42 -6.97
CA ALA A 116 -3.05 -4.02 -7.25
C ALA A 116 -2.94 -3.23 -5.94
N ALA A 117 -1.87 -2.47 -5.76
CA ALA A 117 -1.59 -1.83 -4.48
C ALA A 117 -0.60 -0.67 -4.62
N GLY A 118 -0.85 0.45 -3.97
CA GLY A 118 0.09 1.56 -3.95
C GLY A 118 -0.12 2.53 -2.80
N MET A 119 0.64 3.62 -2.83
CA MET A 119 0.63 4.63 -1.79
C MET A 119 -0.59 5.55 -1.92
N ILE A 120 -1.11 5.99 -0.78
CA ILE A 120 -2.15 7.02 -0.72
C ILE A 120 -1.46 8.38 -0.81
N ASP A 121 -1.79 9.17 -1.82
CA ASP A 121 -1.13 10.42 -2.13
C ASP A 121 -1.70 11.59 -1.32
N GLY A 122 -0.85 12.28 -0.58
CA GLY A 122 -1.19 13.54 0.09
C GLY A 122 -2.47 13.46 0.95
N ASN A 123 -3.55 14.08 0.46
CA ASN A 123 -4.88 14.08 1.09
C ASN A 123 -5.89 13.20 0.32
N GLU A 124 -5.42 12.31 -0.54
CA GLU A 124 -6.27 11.37 -1.26
C GLU A 124 -7.04 10.48 -0.27
N LEU A 125 -8.32 10.21 -0.56
CA LEU A 125 -9.07 9.24 0.22
C LEU A 125 -8.61 7.82 -0.12
N PRO A 126 -8.49 6.90 0.86
CA PRO A 126 -8.03 5.53 0.60
C PRO A 126 -8.81 4.81 -0.51
N VAL A 127 -10.13 5.01 -0.60
CA VAL A 127 -10.96 4.44 -1.67
C VAL A 127 -10.63 5.01 -3.05
N MET A 128 -10.21 6.27 -3.13
CA MET A 128 -9.80 6.89 -4.39
C MET A 128 -8.45 6.36 -4.84
N ALA A 129 -7.50 6.21 -3.91
CA ALA A 129 -6.23 5.51 -4.16
C ALA A 129 -6.49 4.07 -4.68
N ALA A 130 -7.43 3.34 -4.07
CA ALA A 130 -7.82 2.01 -4.52
C ALA A 130 -8.33 1.98 -5.98
N ILE A 131 -9.14 2.98 -6.37
CA ILE A 131 -9.64 3.12 -7.74
C ILE A 131 -8.48 3.43 -8.71
N ARG A 132 -7.60 4.36 -8.34
CA ARG A 132 -6.44 4.77 -9.14
C ARG A 132 -5.50 3.60 -9.36
N GLU A 133 -5.01 2.96 -8.30
CA GLU A 133 -4.06 1.85 -8.35
C GLU A 133 -4.61 0.66 -9.16
N ARG A 134 -5.89 0.29 -8.95
CA ARG A 134 -6.52 -0.73 -9.79
C ARG A 134 -6.53 -0.30 -11.27
N GLY A 135 -6.79 0.99 -11.56
CA GLY A 135 -6.78 1.53 -12.92
C GLY A 135 -5.39 1.47 -13.57
N GLU A 136 -4.36 1.83 -12.83
CA GLU A 136 -2.97 1.89 -13.30
C GLU A 136 -2.38 0.49 -13.50
N GLU A 137 -2.58 -0.42 -12.57
CA GLU A 137 -1.94 -1.74 -12.58
C GLU A 137 -2.74 -2.84 -13.28
N VAL A 138 -4.08 -2.83 -13.15
CA VAL A 138 -4.96 -3.82 -13.78
C VAL A 138 -5.58 -3.29 -15.07
N GLY A 139 -5.89 -2.00 -15.13
CA GLY A 139 -6.50 -1.39 -16.31
C GLY A 139 -7.96 -1.83 -16.52
N GLY A 140 -8.29 -2.18 -17.76
CA GLY A 140 -9.63 -2.62 -18.12
C GLY A 140 -10.60 -1.47 -18.34
N ASP A 141 -10.23 -0.45 -19.14
CA ASP A 141 -11.05 0.74 -19.41
C ASP A 141 -12.41 0.44 -20.01
N SER A 142 -12.55 -0.68 -20.73
CA SER A 142 -13.82 -1.16 -21.29
C SER A 142 -14.67 -1.95 -20.27
N ILE A 143 -14.20 -2.09 -19.03
CA ILE A 143 -14.85 -2.88 -17.97
C ILE A 143 -15.51 -1.92 -16.98
N THR A 144 -16.76 -2.15 -16.66
CA THR A 144 -17.47 -1.41 -15.61
C THR A 144 -17.20 -2.05 -14.26
N TRP A 145 -16.41 -1.37 -13.45
CA TRP A 145 -16.04 -1.81 -12.12
C TRP A 145 -17.05 -1.32 -11.06
N SER A 146 -17.31 -2.15 -10.06
CA SER A 146 -18.04 -1.71 -8.87
C SER A 146 -17.21 -0.70 -8.06
N THR A 147 -17.88 0.14 -7.28
CA THR A 147 -17.19 0.91 -6.22
C THR A 147 -16.47 -0.06 -5.27
N PRO A 148 -15.21 0.21 -4.91
CA PRO A 148 -14.50 -0.64 -3.96
C PRO A 148 -15.20 -0.68 -2.60
N ILE A 149 -15.28 -1.89 -2.02
CA ILE A 149 -15.85 -2.14 -0.70
C ILE A 149 -14.70 -2.40 0.27
N SER A 150 -14.71 -1.74 1.43
CA SER A 150 -13.69 -1.92 2.45
C SER A 150 -13.76 -3.30 3.11
N LEU A 151 -12.67 -4.05 3.04
CA LEU A 151 -12.48 -5.28 3.78
C LEU A 151 -12.07 -5.02 5.25
N ASN A 152 -11.43 -3.87 5.53
CA ASN A 152 -11.15 -3.44 6.91
C ASN A 152 -12.45 -3.33 7.69
N ARG A 153 -13.46 -2.64 7.11
CA ARG A 153 -14.78 -2.51 7.74
C ARG A 153 -15.47 -3.86 7.95
N LYS A 154 -15.36 -4.77 7.00
CA LYS A 154 -15.93 -6.11 7.11
C LYS A 154 -15.35 -6.88 8.31
N ILE A 155 -14.05 -6.73 8.58
CA ILE A 155 -13.35 -7.50 9.62
C ILE A 155 -13.34 -6.79 10.98
N LEU A 156 -13.19 -5.46 10.99
CA LEU A 156 -13.01 -4.67 12.21
C LEU A 156 -14.29 -3.91 12.63
N GLY A 157 -15.35 -3.93 11.81
CA GLY A 157 -16.56 -3.14 12.04
C GLY A 157 -16.42 -1.67 11.66
N ASP A 158 -15.20 -1.21 11.35
CA ASP A 158 -14.90 0.16 10.93
C ASP A 158 -13.77 0.18 9.89
N ASP A 159 -13.64 1.31 9.18
CA ASP A 159 -12.63 1.50 8.13
C ASP A 159 -11.29 1.99 8.72
N ILE A 160 -10.75 1.19 9.63
CA ILE A 160 -9.49 1.45 10.33
C ILE A 160 -8.35 0.79 9.54
N PRO A 161 -7.25 1.51 9.22
CA PRO A 161 -6.10 0.91 8.54
C PRO A 161 -5.39 -0.12 9.42
N MET A 162 -4.79 -1.12 8.79
CA MET A 162 -4.02 -2.15 9.48
C MET A 162 -2.52 -1.93 9.30
N TYR A 163 -1.76 -2.01 10.39
CA TYR A 163 -0.31 -1.95 10.34
C TYR A 163 0.27 -3.29 9.88
N VAL A 164 1.25 -3.25 8.96
CA VAL A 164 1.95 -4.46 8.48
C VAL A 164 3.16 -4.83 9.34
N SER A 165 3.88 -3.83 9.85
CA SER A 165 5.08 -4.04 10.67
C SER A 165 5.35 -2.86 11.62
N PRO A 166 4.49 -2.62 12.64
CA PRO A 166 4.53 -1.42 13.49
C PRO A 166 5.79 -1.29 14.35
N GLY A 167 6.61 -2.33 14.40
CA GLY A 167 7.91 -2.28 15.09
C GLY A 167 8.99 -1.50 14.35
N GLY A 168 8.84 -1.23 13.05
CA GLY A 168 9.88 -0.59 12.25
C GLY A 168 9.37 0.32 11.13
N THR A 169 8.08 0.34 10.84
CA THR A 169 7.50 1.22 9.83
C THR A 169 6.14 1.75 10.27
N ASP A 170 5.77 2.91 9.74
CA ASP A 170 4.44 3.50 9.88
C ASP A 170 3.46 3.02 8.81
N GLU A 171 3.88 2.08 7.94
CA GLU A 171 3.04 1.60 6.86
C GLU A 171 1.72 1.02 7.38
N THR A 172 0.64 1.59 6.89
CA THR A 172 -0.71 1.10 7.11
C THR A 172 -1.35 0.69 5.80
N VAL A 173 -2.27 -0.28 5.83
CA VAL A 173 -2.97 -0.75 4.64
C VAL A 173 -4.48 -0.66 4.82
N PHE A 174 -5.13 -0.05 3.83
CA PHE A 174 -6.57 -0.15 3.61
C PHE A 174 -6.83 -1.21 2.55
N PHE A 175 -7.58 -2.24 2.92
CA PHE A 175 -7.92 -3.34 2.03
C PHE A 175 -9.30 -3.14 1.41
N TYR A 176 -9.34 -3.27 0.11
CA TYR A 176 -10.57 -3.15 -0.67
C TYR A 176 -10.82 -4.38 -1.54
N VAL A 177 -12.07 -4.59 -1.89
CA VAL A 177 -12.46 -5.50 -2.97
C VAL A 177 -13.29 -4.72 -3.99
N THR A 178 -13.01 -4.91 -5.27
CA THR A 178 -13.83 -4.45 -6.39
C THR A 178 -14.22 -5.61 -7.28
N LYS A 179 -15.40 -5.53 -7.91
CA LYS A 179 -15.91 -6.56 -8.80
C LYS A 179 -16.31 -5.98 -10.15
N ALA A 180 -16.22 -6.82 -11.18
CA ALA A 180 -16.80 -6.53 -12.47
C ALA A 180 -17.37 -7.78 -13.13
N ASN A 181 -18.53 -7.64 -13.77
CA ASN A 181 -19.03 -8.64 -14.71
C ASN A 181 -18.31 -8.44 -16.05
N VAL A 182 -17.69 -9.49 -16.55
CA VAL A 182 -16.89 -9.43 -17.78
C VAL A 182 -17.33 -10.47 -18.78
N THR A 183 -17.20 -10.15 -20.06
CA THR A 183 -17.29 -11.12 -21.14
C THR A 183 -16.01 -11.96 -21.20
N TRP A 184 -16.08 -13.12 -21.82
CA TRP A 184 -14.89 -13.95 -22.09
C TRP A 184 -13.83 -13.21 -22.93
N ALA A 185 -14.27 -12.31 -23.82
CA ALA A 185 -13.37 -11.51 -24.64
C ALA A 185 -12.62 -10.49 -23.79
N GLN A 186 -13.31 -9.77 -22.90
CA GLN A 186 -12.68 -8.81 -21.97
C GLN A 186 -11.70 -9.51 -21.03
N MET A 187 -12.08 -10.64 -20.44
CA MET A 187 -11.20 -11.40 -19.58
C MET A 187 -9.91 -11.84 -20.30
N ARG A 188 -10.03 -12.37 -21.53
CA ARG A 188 -8.85 -12.76 -22.33
C ARG A 188 -7.97 -11.58 -22.74
N ALA A 189 -8.57 -10.42 -23.00
CA ALA A 189 -7.80 -9.22 -23.35
C ALA A 189 -7.04 -8.66 -22.14
N LEU A 190 -7.58 -8.86 -20.93
CA LEU A 190 -6.97 -8.39 -19.69
C LEU A 190 -5.83 -9.31 -19.23
N ASP A 191 -5.97 -10.62 -19.39
CA ASP A 191 -4.96 -11.61 -18.97
C ASP A 191 -3.68 -11.47 -19.81
N GLY A 192 -2.56 -11.17 -19.15
CA GLY A 192 -1.28 -10.88 -19.77
C GLY A 192 -1.10 -9.42 -20.22
N SER A 193 -2.09 -8.54 -20.01
CA SER A 193 -1.91 -7.12 -20.28
C SER A 193 -0.84 -6.52 -19.36
N ILE A 194 -0.19 -5.46 -19.86
CA ILE A 194 0.83 -4.71 -19.10
C ILE A 194 0.18 -3.48 -18.49
N GLY A 195 0.34 -3.34 -17.20
CA GLY A 195 -0.05 -2.17 -16.40
C GLY A 195 1.15 -1.53 -15.70
N GLY A 196 0.85 -0.61 -14.80
CA GLY A 196 1.83 0.16 -14.03
C GLY A 196 2.37 1.39 -14.76
N LEU A 197 3.14 2.19 -14.06
CA LEU A 197 3.71 3.45 -14.55
C LEU A 197 5.18 3.27 -14.91
N LYS A 198 5.50 3.41 -16.20
CA LYS A 198 6.88 3.29 -16.70
C LYS A 198 7.83 4.32 -16.08
N GLU A 199 7.31 5.50 -15.82
CA GLU A 199 8.04 6.62 -15.24
C GLU A 199 8.46 6.35 -13.79
N GLU A 200 7.78 5.42 -13.12
CA GLU A 200 8.07 5.01 -11.74
C GLU A 200 8.78 3.64 -11.66
N ASP A 201 9.17 3.08 -12.83
CA ASP A 201 9.77 1.72 -12.95
C ASP A 201 8.85 0.59 -12.40
N GLU A 202 7.55 0.86 -12.41
CA GLU A 202 6.50 -0.04 -11.91
C GLU A 202 5.74 -0.69 -13.06
N LEU A 203 6.38 -1.65 -13.72
CA LEU A 203 5.71 -2.46 -14.74
C LEU A 203 5.14 -3.74 -14.12
N THR A 204 3.84 -3.91 -14.27
CA THR A 204 3.11 -5.10 -13.83
C THR A 204 2.55 -5.87 -15.01
N THR A 205 2.26 -7.16 -14.82
CA THR A 205 1.55 -7.98 -15.79
C THR A 205 0.33 -8.61 -15.14
N VAL A 206 -0.85 -8.40 -15.69
CA VAL A 206 -2.10 -8.96 -15.17
C VAL A 206 -2.11 -10.49 -15.33
N ARG A 207 -2.48 -11.20 -14.27
CA ARG A 207 -2.63 -12.65 -14.25
C ARG A 207 -3.99 -13.04 -13.67
N ILE A 208 -4.83 -13.66 -14.49
CA ILE A 208 -6.18 -14.04 -14.09
C ILE A 208 -6.20 -15.49 -13.65
N THR A 209 -6.71 -15.71 -12.44
CA THR A 209 -6.76 -17.03 -11.82
C THR A 209 -8.16 -17.33 -11.30
N PRO A 210 -8.75 -18.51 -11.57
CA PRO A 210 -10.00 -18.91 -10.92
C PRO A 210 -9.88 -18.83 -9.41
N ILE A 211 -10.86 -18.25 -8.71
CA ILE A 211 -10.76 -17.96 -7.27
C ILE A 211 -10.43 -19.20 -6.43
N LYS A 212 -10.94 -20.37 -6.83
CA LYS A 212 -10.64 -21.67 -6.17
C LYS A 212 -9.17 -22.07 -6.23
N HIS A 213 -8.39 -21.51 -7.16
CA HIS A 213 -6.96 -21.75 -7.34
C HIS A 213 -6.09 -20.57 -6.91
N ALA A 214 -6.69 -19.49 -6.42
CA ALA A 214 -6.01 -18.23 -6.12
C ALA A 214 -4.85 -18.40 -5.10
N ILE A 215 -5.06 -19.14 -4.00
CA ILE A 215 -4.00 -19.43 -3.01
C ILE A 215 -2.87 -20.25 -3.64
N SER A 216 -3.20 -21.23 -4.49
CA SER A 216 -2.18 -22.05 -5.16
C SER A 216 -1.33 -21.21 -6.12
N ALA A 217 -1.95 -20.26 -6.83
CA ALA A 217 -1.25 -19.34 -7.71
C ALA A 217 -0.30 -18.42 -6.95
N LEU A 218 -0.72 -17.84 -5.83
CA LEU A 218 0.13 -17.00 -4.97
C LEU A 218 1.37 -17.76 -4.45
N ARG A 219 1.24 -19.07 -4.22
CA ARG A 219 2.34 -19.92 -3.74
C ARG A 219 3.29 -20.40 -4.84
N ALA A 220 2.90 -20.31 -6.11
CA ALA A 220 3.64 -20.94 -7.21
C ALA A 220 5.05 -20.38 -7.40
N SER A 221 5.30 -19.11 -7.05
CA SER A 221 6.63 -18.47 -7.10
C SER A 221 7.55 -18.84 -5.91
N GLY A 222 7.07 -19.65 -4.95
CA GLY A 222 7.81 -19.99 -3.72
C GLY A 222 7.87 -18.86 -2.69
N VAL A 223 7.18 -17.75 -2.95
CA VAL A 223 6.91 -16.63 -2.03
C VAL A 223 5.44 -16.24 -2.18
N ALA A 224 4.86 -15.65 -1.15
CA ALA A 224 3.47 -15.23 -1.18
C ALA A 224 3.31 -13.86 -0.51
N ASP A 225 2.52 -13.01 -1.11
CA ASP A 225 2.15 -11.74 -0.50
C ASP A 225 1.10 -11.97 0.60
N MET A 226 1.44 -11.55 1.82
CA MET A 226 0.54 -11.63 2.96
C MET A 226 -0.74 -10.80 2.71
N LYS A 227 -0.65 -9.64 2.07
CA LYS A 227 -1.78 -8.75 1.79
C LYS A 227 -2.78 -9.42 0.84
N ALA A 228 -2.28 -10.01 -0.24
CA ALA A 228 -3.12 -10.74 -1.20
C ALA A 228 -3.80 -11.97 -0.57
N ILE A 229 -3.12 -12.67 0.35
CA ILE A 229 -3.72 -13.80 1.09
C ILE A 229 -4.79 -13.28 2.05
N ALA A 230 -4.51 -12.22 2.81
CA ALA A 230 -5.43 -11.65 3.78
C ALA A 230 -6.72 -11.16 3.11
N SER A 231 -6.61 -10.32 2.08
CA SER A 231 -7.77 -9.78 1.36
C SER A 231 -8.63 -10.87 0.73
N LEU A 232 -8.02 -11.89 0.13
CA LEU A 232 -8.76 -13.04 -0.42
C LEU A 232 -9.47 -13.83 0.67
N THR A 233 -8.79 -14.09 1.80
CA THR A 233 -9.38 -14.82 2.93
C THR A 233 -10.57 -14.05 3.51
N TRP A 234 -10.41 -12.74 3.75
CA TRP A 234 -11.46 -11.90 4.32
C TRP A 234 -12.65 -11.73 3.37
N TYR A 235 -12.38 -11.65 2.06
CA TYR A 235 -13.43 -11.65 1.07
C TYR A 235 -14.30 -12.90 1.14
N GLN A 236 -13.70 -14.07 1.33
CA GLN A 236 -14.39 -15.36 1.39
C GLN A 236 -15.07 -15.67 2.74
N LEU A 237 -14.80 -14.90 3.80
CA LEU A 237 -15.54 -15.03 5.05
C LEU A 237 -17.02 -14.66 4.83
N PRO A 238 -17.97 -15.35 5.49
CA PRO A 238 -19.36 -14.94 5.51
C PRO A 238 -19.54 -13.53 6.10
N GLU A 239 -20.65 -12.89 5.75
CA GLU A 239 -21.06 -11.60 6.35
C GLU A 239 -21.49 -11.76 7.80
#